data_193f4bffe657f3b7d6559128f6b51657
#
_entry.id   193f4bffe657f3b7d6559128f6b51657
#
_cell.length_a   1.000
_cell.length_b   1.000
_cell.length_c   1.000
_cell.angle_alpha   90.00
_cell.angle_beta   90.00
_cell.angle_gamma   90.00
#
_symmetry.space_group_name_H-M   'P 1'
#
loop_
_entity.id
_entity.type
_entity.pdbx_description
1 polymer ?
#
loop_
_entity_poly.entity_id
_entity_poly.type
_entity_poly.pdbx_seq_one_letter_code
_entity_poly.pdbx_strand_id
1 'polypeptide(L)'
;MEKQTKTKKKYFICSDIHGFYDEWMTSLKAAGYSKKDPSHILVVLGDIFDRGPKPYEIFSFLKKLPKRRKVLINGNHEQLLKELVFRRCPYQHDVHNGTFATLLTLCPEYESSIERFRAEHPYPKDTPEQVEEWRKNNRAFFDAMEERLYANDKINEIMDWLLSEEWIDFYETKHHIFVHAFIPLLDFHGEEIYMPTWRQASHKEWQDATWGCPWDKYKKGLFIEEERKGKVLVCGHWHTSDFYNNLDFADSPTKMSIRENPIYRSKDYPGLIGLDACTALTHKVNVLVLDEDEI
;
A
#
# COMPACT_ATOMS: atom_id res chain seq x y z
N MET A 1 13.09 -31.36 33.22
CA MET A 1 12.79 -30.81 31.86
C MET A 1 12.00 -29.54 32.07
N GLU A 2 12.66 -28.38 32.03
CA GLU A 2 11.95 -27.09 32.06
C GLU A 2 11.09 -26.98 30.80
N LYS A 3 9.80 -26.79 30.98
CA LYS A 3 8.90 -26.40 29.90
C LYS A 3 9.37 -25.01 29.41
N GLN A 4 10.05 -24.96 28.26
CA GLN A 4 10.23 -23.71 27.55
C GLN A 4 8.84 -23.11 27.32
N THR A 5 8.49 -22.10 28.10
CA THR A 5 7.30 -21.29 27.85
C THR A 5 7.46 -20.64 26.49
N LYS A 6 6.73 -21.14 25.50
CA LYS A 6 6.71 -20.58 24.13
C LYS A 6 6.29 -19.12 24.24
N THR A 7 7.19 -18.19 23.97
CA THR A 7 6.88 -16.76 23.96
C THR A 7 5.76 -16.52 22.97
N LYS A 8 4.63 -15.96 23.42
CA LYS A 8 3.49 -15.61 22.56
C LYS A 8 3.93 -14.61 21.50
N LYS A 9 3.44 -14.76 20.30
CA LYS A 9 3.71 -13.82 19.21
C LYS A 9 2.91 -12.54 19.41
N LYS A 10 3.48 -11.43 18.96
CA LYS A 10 2.84 -10.13 18.92
C LYS A 10 2.93 -9.57 17.50
N TYR A 11 1.80 -9.17 16.98
CA TYR A 11 1.67 -8.70 15.60
C TYR A 11 1.55 -7.18 15.58
N PHE A 12 2.35 -6.55 14.73
CA PHE A 12 2.38 -5.11 14.49
C PHE A 12 1.93 -4.88 13.06
N ILE A 13 0.74 -4.35 12.88
CA ILE A 13 0.10 -4.20 11.58
C ILE A 13 0.11 -2.73 11.19
N CYS A 14 0.56 -2.40 10.00
CA CYS A 14 0.59 -1.05 9.44
C CYS A 14 0.31 -1.06 7.95
N SER A 15 -0.01 0.11 7.40
CA SER A 15 -0.31 0.31 5.99
C SER A 15 0.17 1.70 5.53
N ASP A 16 0.26 1.92 4.22
CA ASP A 16 0.42 3.24 3.60
C ASP A 16 1.61 4.03 4.14
N ILE A 17 2.78 3.37 4.17
CA ILE A 17 4.03 3.95 4.71
C ILE A 17 4.61 4.99 3.74
N HIS A 18 4.44 4.78 2.43
CA HIS A 18 4.75 5.74 1.38
C HIS A 18 6.15 6.37 1.45
N GLY A 19 7.20 5.57 1.64
CA GLY A 19 8.57 6.10 1.67
C GLY A 19 8.95 6.89 2.93
N PHE A 20 8.06 7.02 3.92
CA PHE A 20 8.30 7.75 5.17
C PHE A 20 8.90 6.83 6.24
N TYR A 21 10.14 6.41 6.02
CA TYR A 21 10.85 5.45 6.87
C TYR A 21 11.01 5.91 8.33
N ASP A 22 11.37 7.17 8.57
CA ASP A 22 11.66 7.67 9.93
C ASP A 22 10.37 7.76 10.76
N GLU A 23 9.29 8.23 10.15
CA GLU A 23 7.96 8.31 10.74
C GLU A 23 7.43 6.91 11.08
N TRP A 24 7.60 5.96 10.15
CA TRP A 24 7.24 4.57 10.37
C TRP A 24 8.03 3.94 11.52
N MET A 25 9.36 4.09 11.55
CA MET A 25 10.20 3.59 12.64
C MET A 25 9.84 4.21 13.99
N THR A 26 9.48 5.49 14.01
CA THR A 26 9.01 6.19 15.21
C THR A 26 7.69 5.60 15.70
N SER A 27 6.73 5.39 14.80
CA SER A 27 5.43 4.78 15.11
C SER A 27 5.57 3.34 15.60
N LEU A 28 6.40 2.53 14.94
CA LEU A 28 6.69 1.15 15.37
C LEU A 28 7.31 1.10 16.76
N LYS A 29 8.28 1.99 17.05
CA LYS A 29 8.91 2.09 18.36
C LYS A 29 7.91 2.50 19.44
N ALA A 30 7.06 3.47 19.15
CA ALA A 30 6.00 3.92 20.06
C ALA A 30 4.99 2.81 20.36
N ALA A 31 4.68 1.95 19.37
CA ALA A 31 3.84 0.77 19.53
C ALA A 31 4.54 -0.39 20.27
N GLY A 32 5.83 -0.27 20.58
CA GLY A 32 6.61 -1.29 21.29
C GLY A 32 7.27 -2.35 20.40
N TYR A 33 7.31 -2.15 19.07
CA TYR A 33 8.00 -3.07 18.18
C TYR A 33 9.51 -3.10 18.42
N SER A 34 10.06 -4.30 18.43
CA SER A 34 11.52 -4.51 18.48
C SER A 34 11.97 -5.51 17.42
N LYS A 35 12.86 -5.08 16.53
CA LYS A 35 13.49 -5.98 15.56
C LYS A 35 14.30 -7.11 16.22
N LYS A 36 14.76 -6.91 17.48
CA LYS A 36 15.53 -7.89 18.23
C LYS A 36 14.66 -8.97 18.85
N ASP A 37 13.38 -8.71 19.09
CA ASP A 37 12.46 -9.67 19.67
C ASP A 37 11.96 -10.65 18.61
N PRO A 38 12.27 -11.96 18.69
CA PRO A 38 11.87 -12.93 17.69
C PRO A 38 10.37 -13.23 17.70
N SER A 39 9.62 -12.84 18.74
CA SER A 39 8.18 -13.02 18.84
C SER A 39 7.39 -11.92 18.11
N HIS A 40 8.02 -10.80 17.76
CA HIS A 40 7.38 -9.71 17.07
C HIS A 40 7.27 -10.01 15.56
N ILE A 41 6.04 -10.02 15.05
CA ILE A 41 5.70 -10.21 13.64
C ILE A 41 5.22 -8.88 13.08
N LEU A 42 5.76 -8.48 11.94
CA LEU A 42 5.35 -7.28 11.23
C LEU A 42 4.41 -7.65 10.08
N VAL A 43 3.24 -7.02 10.01
CA VAL A 43 2.28 -7.17 8.91
C VAL A 43 2.14 -5.82 8.22
N VAL A 44 2.46 -5.77 6.92
CA VAL A 44 2.41 -4.55 6.12
C VAL A 44 1.35 -4.73 5.04
N LEU A 45 0.34 -3.86 5.05
CA LEU A 45 -0.81 -3.96 4.15
C LEU A 45 -0.61 -3.16 2.84
N GLY A 46 0.61 -3.16 2.31
CA GLY A 46 0.93 -2.48 1.06
C GLY A 46 1.28 -1.00 1.19
N ASP A 47 1.51 -0.38 0.03
CA ASP A 47 1.82 1.04 -0.16
C ASP A 47 3.05 1.50 0.64
N ILE A 48 4.16 0.77 0.48
CA ILE A 48 5.43 1.13 1.12
C ILE A 48 6.25 2.14 0.33
N PHE A 49 5.99 2.25 -0.99
CA PHE A 49 6.67 3.16 -1.91
C PHE A 49 5.89 4.45 -2.12
N ASP A 50 6.47 5.33 -2.93
CA ASP A 50 5.94 6.60 -3.41
C ASP A 50 5.83 7.69 -2.32
N ARG A 51 5.73 8.94 -2.77
CA ARG A 51 5.52 10.16 -1.97
C ARG A 51 6.66 10.55 -1.04
N GLY A 52 7.18 9.63 -0.23
CA GLY A 52 8.19 9.92 0.79
C GLY A 52 9.64 9.74 0.31
N PRO A 53 10.62 10.26 1.08
CA PRO A 53 12.00 10.41 0.61
C PRO A 53 12.87 9.15 0.77
N LYS A 54 12.42 8.12 1.50
CA LYS A 54 13.26 6.98 1.90
C LYS A 54 12.67 5.61 1.54
N PRO A 55 12.25 5.36 0.28
CA PRO A 55 11.68 4.09 -0.14
C PRO A 55 12.69 2.92 -0.04
N TYR A 56 13.97 3.17 -0.33
CA TYR A 56 15.00 2.14 -0.28
C TYR A 56 15.31 1.68 1.15
N GLU A 57 15.22 2.56 2.13
CA GLU A 57 15.40 2.22 3.54
C GLU A 57 14.29 1.29 4.03
N ILE A 58 13.03 1.52 3.61
CA ILE A 58 11.89 0.63 3.91
C ILE A 58 12.12 -0.74 3.29
N PHE A 59 12.43 -0.78 1.98
CA PHE A 59 12.79 -2.01 1.28
C PHE A 59 13.90 -2.76 2.02
N SER A 60 15.04 -2.08 2.30
CA SER A 60 16.20 -2.69 2.96
C SER A 60 15.88 -3.22 4.36
N PHE A 61 15.03 -2.54 5.10
CA PHE A 61 14.58 -3.00 6.41
C PHE A 61 13.73 -4.27 6.29
N LEU A 62 12.72 -4.27 5.42
CA LEU A 62 11.80 -5.39 5.22
C LEU A 62 12.53 -6.60 4.61
N LYS A 63 13.39 -6.38 3.61
CA LYS A 63 14.19 -7.44 2.98
C LYS A 63 15.05 -8.22 3.99
N LYS A 64 15.62 -7.51 4.97
CA LYS A 64 16.48 -8.10 6.02
C LYS A 64 15.72 -8.85 7.11
N LEU A 65 14.39 -8.68 7.21
CA LEU A 65 13.60 -9.45 8.15
C LEU A 65 13.38 -10.88 7.63
N PRO A 66 13.53 -11.90 8.48
CA PRO A 66 13.21 -13.29 8.08
C PRO A 66 11.74 -13.41 7.65
N LYS A 67 11.46 -14.25 6.63
CA LYS A 67 10.08 -14.49 6.13
C LYS A 67 9.07 -14.78 7.26
N ARG A 68 9.46 -15.60 8.24
CA ARG A 68 8.59 -15.95 9.39
C ARG A 68 8.23 -14.79 10.31
N ARG A 69 8.85 -13.62 10.14
CA ARG A 69 8.68 -12.42 10.97
C ARG A 69 8.01 -11.27 10.24
N LYS A 70 7.56 -11.50 9.03
CA LYS A 70 6.84 -10.49 8.25
C LYS A 70 5.76 -11.15 7.42
N VAL A 71 4.72 -10.38 7.15
CA VAL A 71 3.69 -10.62 6.15
C VAL A 71 3.62 -9.36 5.31
N LEU A 72 3.70 -9.50 3.98
CA LEU A 72 3.70 -8.37 3.05
C LEU A 72 2.51 -8.55 2.10
N ILE A 73 1.60 -7.60 2.11
CA ILE A 73 0.40 -7.60 1.27
C ILE A 73 0.60 -6.60 0.14
N ASN A 74 0.24 -6.99 -1.09
CA ASN A 74 0.31 -6.13 -2.25
C ASN A 74 -0.62 -4.91 -2.11
N GLY A 75 -0.06 -3.71 -2.31
CA GLY A 75 -0.81 -2.47 -2.49
C GLY A 75 -0.83 -2.04 -3.95
N ASN A 76 -1.62 -1.02 -4.26
CA ASN A 76 -1.68 -0.47 -5.61
C ASN A 76 -0.38 0.29 -5.97
N HIS A 77 0.34 0.88 -5.02
CA HIS A 77 1.60 1.56 -5.28
C HIS A 77 2.76 0.60 -5.58
N GLU A 78 2.77 -0.60 -5.05
CA GLU A 78 3.68 -1.67 -5.51
C GLU A 78 3.41 -2.04 -6.97
N GLN A 79 2.15 -2.08 -7.37
CA GLN A 79 1.76 -2.35 -8.75
C GLN A 79 2.15 -1.20 -9.68
N LEU A 80 1.89 0.05 -9.29
CA LEU A 80 2.30 1.23 -10.06
C LEU A 80 3.81 1.25 -10.32
N LEU A 81 4.62 0.92 -9.30
CA LEU A 81 6.08 0.89 -9.45
C LEU A 81 6.51 -0.21 -10.44
N LYS A 82 5.94 -1.42 -10.32
CA LYS A 82 6.19 -2.51 -11.29
C LYS A 82 5.83 -2.07 -12.71
N GLU A 83 4.64 -1.51 -12.90
CA GLU A 83 4.17 -1.06 -14.21
C GLU A 83 5.05 0.04 -14.80
N LEU A 84 5.46 1.03 -14.01
CA LEU A 84 6.34 2.10 -14.46
C LEU A 84 7.69 1.55 -14.92
N VAL A 85 8.31 0.66 -14.14
CA VAL A 85 9.59 0.04 -14.48
C VAL A 85 9.47 -0.81 -15.75
N PHE A 86 8.42 -1.63 -15.89
CA PHE A 86 8.23 -2.45 -17.11
C PHE A 86 7.87 -1.62 -18.33
N ARG A 87 7.06 -0.58 -18.18
CA ARG A 87 6.65 0.32 -19.27
C ARG A 87 7.76 1.28 -19.68
N ARG A 88 8.68 1.61 -18.75
CA ARG A 88 9.87 2.44 -18.97
C ARG A 88 9.59 3.91 -19.34
N CYS A 89 8.34 4.27 -19.37
CA CYS A 89 7.89 5.62 -19.71
C CYS A 89 6.90 6.10 -18.67
N PRO A 90 7.16 7.21 -17.95
CA PRO A 90 6.24 7.74 -16.97
C PRO A 90 4.98 8.30 -17.65
N TYR A 91 3.83 7.97 -17.09
CA TYR A 91 2.55 8.58 -17.41
C TYR A 91 2.22 9.70 -16.41
N GLN A 92 1.17 10.46 -16.68
CA GLN A 92 0.74 11.53 -15.77
C GLN A 92 0.37 10.98 -14.39
N HIS A 93 -0.25 9.82 -14.32
CA HIS A 93 -0.61 9.20 -13.05
C HIS A 93 0.61 8.76 -12.23
N ASP A 94 1.72 8.33 -12.85
CA ASP A 94 2.96 8.00 -12.13
C ASP A 94 3.56 9.23 -11.45
N VAL A 95 3.47 10.39 -12.11
CA VAL A 95 3.91 11.67 -11.54
C VAL A 95 2.98 12.09 -10.41
N HIS A 96 1.67 11.98 -10.62
CA HIS A 96 0.65 12.39 -9.65
C HIS A 96 0.70 11.52 -8.37
N ASN A 97 0.88 10.22 -8.52
CA ASN A 97 0.95 9.28 -7.40
C ASN A 97 2.31 9.26 -6.68
N GLY A 98 3.34 9.91 -7.24
CA GLY A 98 4.68 9.95 -6.67
C GLY A 98 5.57 8.77 -7.07
N THR A 99 5.09 7.84 -7.90
CA THR A 99 5.84 6.66 -8.35
C THR A 99 7.09 7.06 -9.15
N PHE A 100 6.95 8.08 -9.99
CA PHE A 100 8.09 8.61 -10.71
C PHE A 100 9.11 9.27 -9.76
N ALA A 101 8.67 9.97 -8.71
CA ALA A 101 9.57 10.53 -7.69
C ALA A 101 10.32 9.41 -6.93
N THR A 102 9.69 8.26 -6.70
CA THR A 102 10.36 7.08 -6.14
C THR A 102 11.54 6.64 -7.01
N LEU A 103 11.36 6.52 -8.33
CA LEU A 103 12.47 6.21 -9.24
C LEU A 103 13.59 7.25 -9.16
N LEU A 104 13.26 8.56 -9.10
CA LEU A 104 14.25 9.62 -8.95
C LEU A 104 15.04 9.52 -7.64
N THR A 105 14.38 9.13 -6.56
CA THR A 105 15.03 8.90 -5.26
C THR A 105 16.01 7.72 -5.32
N LEU A 106 15.70 6.70 -6.10
CA LEU A 106 16.56 5.52 -6.30
C LEU A 106 17.73 5.80 -7.26
N CYS A 107 17.55 6.75 -8.18
CA CYS A 107 18.49 7.13 -9.22
C CYS A 107 18.69 8.67 -9.22
N PRO A 108 19.34 9.24 -8.19
CA PRO A 108 19.46 10.70 -8.03
C PRO A 108 20.23 11.37 -9.18
N GLU A 109 21.10 10.65 -9.87
CA GLU A 109 21.82 11.14 -11.06
C GLU A 109 20.91 11.55 -12.23
N TYR A 110 19.63 11.18 -12.15
CA TYR A 110 18.63 11.54 -13.15
C TYR A 110 17.89 12.85 -12.86
N GLU A 111 17.87 13.29 -11.63
CA GLU A 111 17.02 14.41 -11.21
C GLU A 111 17.28 15.65 -12.09
N SER A 112 18.53 16.06 -12.20
CA SER A 112 18.92 17.22 -13.03
C SER A 112 18.63 17.04 -14.55
N SER A 113 18.79 15.82 -15.05
CA SER A 113 18.50 15.49 -16.46
C SER A 113 17.02 15.55 -16.76
N ILE A 114 16.19 15.11 -15.82
CA ILE A 114 14.72 15.09 -15.97
C ILE A 114 14.11 16.48 -15.79
N GLU A 115 14.58 17.26 -14.84
CA GLU A 115 14.14 18.65 -14.69
C GLU A 115 14.42 19.46 -15.95
N ARG A 116 15.63 19.34 -16.49
CA ARG A 116 16.00 19.97 -17.75
C ARG A 116 15.12 19.49 -18.90
N PHE A 117 14.95 18.17 -19.02
CA PHE A 117 14.11 17.59 -20.07
C PHE A 117 12.66 18.08 -19.98
N ARG A 118 12.07 18.15 -18.79
CA ARG A 118 10.70 18.66 -18.59
C ARG A 118 10.56 20.13 -18.96
N ALA A 119 11.57 20.93 -18.67
CA ALA A 119 11.58 22.35 -19.04
C ALA A 119 11.65 22.56 -20.55
N GLU A 120 12.44 21.73 -21.25
CA GLU A 120 12.65 21.80 -22.70
C GLU A 120 11.52 21.10 -23.49
N HIS A 121 10.86 20.10 -22.89
CA HIS A 121 9.85 19.23 -23.52
C HIS A 121 8.61 19.11 -22.62
N PRO A 122 7.79 20.16 -22.48
CA PRO A 122 6.59 20.12 -21.64
C PRO A 122 5.65 19.01 -22.11
N TYR A 123 5.07 18.29 -21.12
CA TYR A 123 4.14 17.21 -21.39
C TYR A 123 2.84 17.77 -22.01
N PRO A 124 2.34 17.20 -23.11
CA PRO A 124 1.10 17.64 -23.71
C PRO A 124 -0.11 17.41 -22.78
N LYS A 125 -1.06 18.35 -22.81
CA LYS A 125 -2.17 18.35 -21.84
C LYS A 125 -3.45 17.69 -22.36
N ASP A 126 -3.55 17.34 -23.64
CA ASP A 126 -4.88 17.30 -24.26
C ASP A 126 -5.35 15.94 -24.81
N THR A 127 -4.61 15.18 -25.59
CA THR A 127 -5.12 13.92 -26.15
C THR A 127 -4.13 12.76 -26.12
N PRO A 128 -4.62 11.49 -26.14
CA PRO A 128 -3.75 10.32 -26.24
C PRO A 128 -2.82 10.37 -27.46
N GLU A 129 -3.29 10.91 -28.58
CA GLU A 129 -2.53 11.04 -29.82
C GLU A 129 -1.36 12.01 -29.67
N GLN A 130 -1.58 13.15 -29.00
CA GLN A 130 -0.52 14.13 -28.71
C GLN A 130 0.53 13.56 -27.74
N VAL A 131 0.12 12.76 -26.77
CA VAL A 131 1.02 12.07 -25.86
C VAL A 131 1.88 11.06 -26.61
N GLU A 132 1.30 10.31 -27.53
CA GLU A 132 2.03 9.32 -28.33
C GLU A 132 3.02 10.00 -29.29
N GLU A 133 2.62 11.09 -29.93
CA GLU A 133 3.50 11.89 -30.77
C GLU A 133 4.64 12.49 -29.94
N TRP A 134 4.36 13.05 -28.80
CA TRP A 134 5.36 13.58 -27.88
C TRP A 134 6.37 12.50 -27.45
N ARG A 135 5.91 11.28 -27.12
CA ARG A 135 6.79 10.15 -26.81
C ARG A 135 7.68 9.77 -27.98
N LYS A 136 7.10 9.69 -29.18
CA LYS A 136 7.84 9.36 -30.40
C LYS A 136 8.94 10.38 -30.68
N ASN A 137 8.64 11.67 -30.51
CA ASN A 137 9.58 12.75 -30.70
C ASN A 137 10.68 12.79 -29.61
N ASN A 138 10.44 12.23 -28.44
CA ASN A 138 11.38 12.19 -27.32
C ASN A 138 11.93 10.79 -27.03
N ARG A 139 11.81 9.87 -27.97
CA ARG A 139 12.17 8.46 -27.82
C ARG A 139 13.62 8.26 -27.34
N ALA A 140 14.57 8.99 -27.91
CA ALA A 140 15.98 8.88 -27.53
C ALA A 140 16.25 9.19 -26.07
N PHE A 141 15.49 10.12 -25.48
CA PHE A 141 15.56 10.40 -24.03
C PHE A 141 15.03 9.21 -23.21
N PHE A 142 13.88 8.64 -23.61
CA PHE A 142 13.30 7.51 -22.93
C PHE A 142 14.16 6.25 -23.07
N ASP A 143 14.76 6.00 -24.23
CA ASP A 143 15.68 4.89 -24.45
C ASP A 143 16.93 5.02 -23.53
N ALA A 144 17.51 6.22 -23.42
CA ALA A 144 18.63 6.48 -22.52
C ALA A 144 18.23 6.34 -21.03
N MET A 145 17.01 6.72 -20.68
CA MET A 145 16.45 6.50 -19.33
C MET A 145 16.29 5.01 -19.05
N GLU A 146 15.82 4.25 -20.03
CA GLU A 146 15.65 2.81 -19.96
C GLU A 146 16.97 2.09 -19.65
N GLU A 147 18.01 2.35 -20.46
CA GLU A 147 19.32 1.71 -20.26
C GLU A 147 19.84 1.91 -18.85
N ARG A 148 19.65 3.10 -18.30
CA ARG A 148 20.14 3.41 -16.95
C ARG A 148 19.26 2.81 -15.85
N LEU A 149 17.92 2.76 -16.00
CA LEU A 149 17.03 2.10 -15.06
C LEU A 149 17.39 0.61 -14.92
N TYR A 150 17.67 -0.07 -16.04
CA TYR A 150 18.13 -1.45 -16.02
C TYR A 150 19.52 -1.65 -15.45
N ALA A 151 20.40 -0.65 -15.55
CA ALA A 151 21.73 -0.70 -14.96
C ALA A 151 21.73 -0.36 -13.46
N ASN A 152 20.58 0.05 -12.89
CA ASN A 152 20.50 0.43 -11.49
C ASN A 152 20.24 -0.76 -10.58
N ASP A 153 21.25 -1.16 -9.81
CA ASP A 153 21.18 -2.31 -8.91
C ASP A 153 20.06 -2.19 -7.87
N LYS A 154 19.79 -0.99 -7.34
CA LYS A 154 18.73 -0.79 -6.34
C LYS A 154 17.34 -1.04 -6.91
N ILE A 155 17.09 -0.58 -8.15
CA ILE A 155 15.82 -0.83 -8.84
C ILE A 155 15.67 -2.32 -9.11
N ASN A 156 16.71 -2.98 -9.62
CA ASN A 156 16.70 -4.41 -9.89
C ASN A 156 16.45 -5.23 -8.62
N GLU A 157 17.12 -4.89 -7.51
CA GLU A 157 16.89 -5.56 -6.22
C GLU A 157 15.45 -5.38 -5.71
N ILE A 158 14.85 -4.19 -5.87
CA ILE A 158 13.46 -3.92 -5.49
C ILE A 158 12.52 -4.71 -6.41
N MET A 159 12.75 -4.71 -7.72
CA MET A 159 11.90 -5.42 -8.68
C MET A 159 11.92 -6.92 -8.46
N ASP A 160 13.11 -7.53 -8.26
CA ASP A 160 13.25 -8.95 -7.93
C ASP A 160 12.48 -9.31 -6.65
N TRP A 161 12.52 -8.41 -5.67
CA TRP A 161 11.79 -8.62 -4.42
C TRP A 161 10.27 -8.46 -4.58
N LEU A 162 9.81 -7.46 -5.32
CA LEU A 162 8.38 -7.24 -5.59
C LEU A 162 7.75 -8.35 -6.44
N LEU A 163 8.56 -9.04 -7.24
CA LEU A 163 8.14 -10.19 -8.05
C LEU A 163 8.28 -11.52 -7.31
N SER A 164 8.81 -11.51 -6.08
CA SER A 164 8.99 -12.73 -5.30
C SER A 164 7.70 -13.19 -4.63
N GLU A 165 7.67 -14.47 -4.24
CA GLU A 165 6.56 -15.07 -3.47
C GLU A 165 6.46 -14.55 -2.02
N GLU A 166 7.22 -13.52 -1.64
CA GLU A 166 7.07 -12.90 -0.31
C GLU A 166 5.85 -12.01 -0.22
N TRP A 167 5.35 -11.52 -1.36
CA TRP A 167 4.18 -10.68 -1.48
C TRP A 167 2.94 -11.51 -1.76
N ILE A 168 1.90 -11.27 -0.96
CA ILE A 168 0.61 -11.97 -1.06
C ILE A 168 -0.52 -10.95 -1.21
N ASP A 169 -1.68 -11.39 -1.68
CA ASP A 169 -2.80 -10.50 -1.91
C ASP A 169 -3.65 -10.28 -0.64
N PHE A 170 -3.69 -11.26 0.23
CA PHE A 170 -4.34 -11.17 1.55
C PHE A 170 -3.68 -12.10 2.56
N TYR A 171 -3.89 -11.80 3.83
CA TYR A 171 -3.53 -12.68 4.95
C TYR A 171 -4.75 -12.92 5.81
N GLU A 172 -5.12 -14.18 5.99
CA GLU A 172 -6.30 -14.56 6.76
C GLU A 172 -5.91 -15.34 8.00
N THR A 173 -6.52 -14.99 9.11
CA THR A 173 -6.34 -15.63 10.41
C THR A 173 -7.70 -16.13 10.94
N LYS A 174 -7.71 -16.60 12.17
CA LYS A 174 -8.96 -17.01 12.81
C LYS A 174 -9.96 -15.86 12.93
N HIS A 175 -9.47 -14.66 13.27
CA HIS A 175 -10.32 -13.52 13.64
C HIS A 175 -10.22 -12.32 12.68
N HIS A 176 -9.26 -12.33 11.75
CA HIS A 176 -9.02 -11.18 10.89
C HIS A 176 -8.79 -11.60 9.43
N ILE A 177 -9.17 -10.71 8.51
CA ILE A 177 -8.80 -10.73 7.11
C ILE A 177 -8.04 -9.43 6.85
N PHE A 178 -6.77 -9.53 6.48
CA PHE A 178 -5.89 -8.40 6.19
C PHE A 178 -5.77 -8.26 4.69
N VAL A 179 -6.07 -7.08 4.17
CA VAL A 179 -5.99 -6.71 2.76
C VAL A 179 -5.40 -5.31 2.64
N HIS A 180 -4.99 -4.90 1.43
CA HIS A 180 -4.62 -3.51 1.23
C HIS A 180 -5.85 -2.60 1.28
N ALA A 181 -6.85 -2.83 0.42
CA ALA A 181 -8.08 -2.05 0.38
C ALA A 181 -9.32 -2.92 0.68
N PHE A 182 -9.73 -3.76 -0.27
CA PHE A 182 -10.91 -4.61 -0.09
C PHE A 182 -10.68 -6.01 -0.67
N ILE A 183 -11.66 -6.91 -0.51
CA ILE A 183 -11.68 -8.21 -1.18
C ILE A 183 -12.16 -8.05 -2.62
N PRO A 184 -11.78 -8.94 -3.56
CA PRO A 184 -12.33 -8.97 -4.91
C PRO A 184 -13.85 -9.09 -4.94
N LEU A 185 -14.46 -8.38 -5.88
CA LEU A 185 -15.89 -8.37 -6.12
C LEU A 185 -16.17 -8.78 -7.58
N LEU A 186 -17.38 -9.25 -7.86
CA LEU A 186 -17.84 -9.45 -9.22
C LEU A 186 -18.44 -8.15 -9.75
N ASP A 187 -18.18 -7.84 -11.02
CA ASP A 187 -18.94 -6.84 -11.76
C ASP A 187 -20.11 -7.54 -12.48
N PHE A 188 -21.32 -7.14 -12.14
CA PHE A 188 -22.52 -7.62 -12.81
C PHE A 188 -23.27 -6.42 -13.41
N HIS A 189 -23.09 -6.19 -14.71
CA HIS A 189 -23.68 -5.07 -15.44
C HIS A 189 -23.36 -3.68 -14.87
N GLY A 190 -22.14 -3.49 -14.38
CA GLY A 190 -21.69 -2.23 -13.78
C GLY A 190 -22.05 -2.09 -12.29
N GLU A 191 -22.62 -3.10 -11.69
CA GLU A 191 -22.85 -3.18 -10.24
C GLU A 191 -21.88 -4.15 -9.59
N GLU A 192 -21.20 -3.71 -8.56
CA GLU A 192 -20.33 -4.58 -7.76
C GLU A 192 -21.17 -5.45 -6.83
N ILE A 193 -20.93 -6.74 -6.86
CA ILE A 193 -21.58 -7.73 -5.99
C ILE A 193 -20.54 -8.60 -5.29
N TYR A 194 -20.92 -9.19 -4.16
CA TYR A 194 -20.05 -10.10 -3.42
C TYR A 194 -19.62 -11.30 -4.27
N MET A 195 -18.33 -11.62 -4.23
CA MET A 195 -17.73 -12.77 -4.91
C MET A 195 -17.49 -13.90 -3.90
N PRO A 196 -18.28 -14.99 -3.90
CA PRO A 196 -18.11 -16.08 -2.92
C PRO A 196 -16.75 -16.77 -3.00
N THR A 197 -16.10 -16.72 -4.15
CA THR A 197 -14.80 -17.34 -4.42
C THR A 197 -13.63 -16.35 -4.37
N TRP A 198 -13.76 -15.22 -3.70
CA TRP A 198 -12.75 -14.16 -3.68
C TRP A 198 -11.36 -14.65 -3.21
N ARG A 199 -11.30 -15.69 -2.36
CA ARG A 199 -10.01 -16.28 -1.93
C ARG A 199 -9.26 -16.99 -3.06
N GLN A 200 -9.96 -17.39 -4.12
CA GLN A 200 -9.43 -18.01 -5.33
C GLN A 200 -9.40 -17.03 -6.52
N ALA A 201 -9.66 -15.75 -6.27
CA ALA A 201 -9.64 -14.73 -7.29
C ALA A 201 -8.28 -14.68 -8.01
N SER A 202 -8.30 -14.35 -9.29
CA SER A 202 -7.08 -14.18 -10.08
C SER A 202 -6.26 -12.99 -9.59
N HIS A 203 -4.97 -12.98 -9.93
CA HIS A 203 -4.10 -11.85 -9.61
C HIS A 203 -4.65 -10.52 -10.15
N LYS A 204 -5.29 -10.52 -11.33
CA LYS A 204 -5.93 -9.32 -11.89
C LYS A 204 -7.08 -8.83 -11.03
N GLU A 205 -7.97 -9.70 -10.56
CA GLU A 205 -9.08 -9.32 -9.69
C GLU A 205 -8.57 -8.78 -8.34
N TRP A 206 -7.49 -9.35 -7.82
CA TRP A 206 -6.83 -8.82 -6.63
C TRP A 206 -6.20 -7.44 -6.88
N GLN A 207 -5.54 -7.23 -8.03
CA GLN A 207 -5.03 -5.91 -8.41
C GLN A 207 -6.14 -4.86 -8.47
N ASP A 208 -7.28 -5.20 -9.06
CA ASP A 208 -8.44 -4.30 -9.10
C ASP A 208 -8.97 -4.01 -7.69
N ALA A 209 -8.99 -5.02 -6.81
CA ALA A 209 -9.44 -4.87 -5.42
C ALA A 209 -8.56 -3.93 -4.59
N THR A 210 -7.26 -3.75 -4.92
CA THR A 210 -6.36 -2.80 -4.22
C THR A 210 -6.77 -1.34 -4.42
N TRP A 211 -7.63 -1.02 -5.40
CA TRP A 211 -8.18 0.31 -5.65
C TRP A 211 -9.56 0.52 -5.04
N GLY A 212 -10.09 -0.49 -4.38
CA GLY A 212 -11.43 -0.44 -3.80
C GLY A 212 -11.55 0.58 -2.67
N CYS A 213 -12.75 1.16 -2.50
CA CYS A 213 -13.07 2.01 -1.36
C CYS A 213 -13.64 1.16 -0.20
N PRO A 214 -12.87 0.85 0.87
CA PRO A 214 -13.30 -0.12 1.88
C PRO A 214 -14.56 0.31 2.62
N TRP A 215 -14.64 1.57 3.05
CA TRP A 215 -15.78 2.07 3.81
C TRP A 215 -17.08 2.11 2.98
N ASP A 216 -17.00 2.46 1.69
CA ASP A 216 -18.15 2.46 0.79
C ASP A 216 -18.67 1.05 0.53
N LYS A 217 -17.75 0.14 0.18
CA LYS A 217 -18.08 -1.26 -0.06
C LYS A 217 -18.62 -1.96 1.18
N TYR A 218 -18.06 -1.67 2.34
CA TYR A 218 -18.55 -2.18 3.62
C TYR A 218 -19.96 -1.65 3.94
N LYS A 219 -20.20 -0.35 3.73
CA LYS A 219 -21.51 0.30 3.91
C LYS A 219 -22.58 -0.28 3.00
N LYS A 220 -22.21 -0.63 1.77
CA LYS A 220 -23.09 -1.32 0.79
C LYS A 220 -23.36 -2.80 1.14
N GLY A 221 -22.75 -3.33 2.19
CA GLY A 221 -22.92 -4.73 2.60
C GLY A 221 -22.15 -5.73 1.76
N LEU A 222 -21.15 -5.29 0.99
CA LEU A 222 -20.35 -6.17 0.13
C LEU A 222 -19.34 -7.03 0.90
N PHE A 223 -19.12 -6.75 2.18
CA PHE A 223 -18.50 -7.67 3.14
C PHE A 223 -19.61 -8.35 3.92
N ILE A 224 -20.09 -9.49 3.42
CA ILE A 224 -21.32 -10.14 3.84
C ILE A 224 -21.24 -10.76 5.25
N GLU A 225 -22.41 -11.10 5.81
CA GLU A 225 -22.54 -11.62 7.16
C GLU A 225 -21.74 -12.92 7.39
N GLU A 226 -21.66 -13.80 6.38
CA GLU A 226 -20.88 -15.03 6.43
C GLU A 226 -19.39 -14.74 6.64
N GLU A 227 -18.85 -13.72 6.00
CA GLU A 227 -17.46 -13.28 6.20
C GLU A 227 -17.27 -12.60 7.55
N ARG A 228 -18.28 -11.83 7.99
CA ARG A 228 -18.24 -11.14 9.30
C ARG A 228 -18.36 -12.07 10.50
N LYS A 229 -18.75 -13.33 10.33
CA LYS A 229 -18.84 -14.31 11.42
C LYS A 229 -17.50 -14.55 12.08
N GLY A 230 -17.22 -13.75 13.13
CA GLY A 230 -16.00 -13.85 13.93
C GLY A 230 -14.74 -13.32 13.23
N LYS A 231 -14.88 -12.56 12.12
CA LYS A 231 -13.74 -11.95 11.43
C LYS A 231 -13.93 -10.45 11.23
N VAL A 232 -12.82 -9.74 11.33
CA VAL A 232 -12.71 -8.30 11.09
C VAL A 232 -11.87 -8.07 9.84
N LEU A 233 -12.35 -7.25 8.93
CA LEU A 233 -11.57 -6.76 7.79
C LEU A 233 -10.64 -5.64 8.26
N VAL A 234 -9.34 -5.81 8.04
CA VAL A 234 -8.30 -4.81 8.38
C VAL A 234 -7.67 -4.33 7.08
N CYS A 235 -7.74 -3.04 6.82
CA CYS A 235 -7.31 -2.45 5.54
C CYS A 235 -6.62 -1.08 5.71
N GLY A 236 -6.01 -0.60 4.61
CA GLY A 236 -5.44 0.74 4.43
C GLY A 236 -6.07 1.46 3.26
N HIS A 237 -5.25 2.02 2.38
CA HIS A 237 -5.56 2.64 1.08
C HIS A 237 -6.39 3.93 1.13
N TRP A 238 -7.40 4.01 1.97
CA TRP A 238 -8.21 5.21 2.20
C TRP A 238 -7.94 5.78 3.59
N HIS A 239 -7.85 7.09 3.67
CA HIS A 239 -7.57 7.79 4.92
C HIS A 239 -8.63 7.47 5.97
N THR A 240 -8.24 7.23 7.20
CA THR A 240 -9.18 6.85 8.25
C THR A 240 -10.16 7.97 8.61
N SER A 241 -9.83 9.24 8.33
CA SER A 241 -10.80 10.34 8.40
C SER A 241 -12.00 10.15 7.47
N ASP A 242 -11.80 9.52 6.30
CA ASP A 242 -12.90 9.24 5.38
C ASP A 242 -13.84 8.17 5.92
N PHE A 243 -13.30 7.16 6.62
CA PHE A 243 -14.12 6.15 7.31
C PHE A 243 -15.00 6.82 8.37
N TYR A 244 -14.42 7.63 9.27
CA TYR A 244 -15.20 8.36 10.27
C TYR A 244 -16.22 9.27 9.62
N ASN A 245 -15.85 10.02 8.58
CA ASN A 245 -16.71 11.01 7.96
C ASN A 245 -17.87 10.41 7.15
N ASN A 246 -17.73 9.20 6.62
CA ASN A 246 -18.73 8.55 5.78
C ASN A 246 -19.52 7.46 6.50
N LEU A 247 -19.03 6.97 7.62
CA LEU A 247 -19.68 5.95 8.45
C LEU A 247 -20.22 6.59 9.75
N ASP A 248 -19.36 6.86 10.73
CA ASP A 248 -19.79 7.30 12.07
C ASP A 248 -20.32 8.75 12.08
N PHE A 249 -19.77 9.62 11.24
CA PHE A 249 -20.14 11.04 11.17
C PHE A 249 -20.90 11.40 9.88
N ALA A 250 -21.53 10.41 9.23
CA ALA A 250 -22.18 10.63 7.93
C ALA A 250 -23.20 11.80 8.01
N ASP A 251 -23.99 11.86 9.07
CA ASP A 251 -25.02 12.89 9.30
C ASP A 251 -24.56 14.02 10.22
N SER A 252 -23.28 14.03 10.63
CA SER A 252 -22.74 15.07 11.51
C SER A 252 -22.40 16.34 10.72
N PRO A 253 -22.73 17.53 11.24
CA PRO A 253 -22.26 18.79 10.66
C PRO A 253 -20.75 18.99 10.85
N THR A 254 -20.14 18.30 11.82
CA THR A 254 -18.70 18.37 12.09
C THR A 254 -18.03 17.12 11.53
N LYS A 255 -17.09 17.34 10.63
CA LYS A 255 -16.28 16.28 10.02
C LYS A 255 -14.88 16.24 10.61
N MET A 256 -14.29 15.05 10.63
CA MET A 256 -12.88 14.85 11.01
C MET A 256 -11.97 15.47 9.95
N SER A 257 -10.93 16.17 10.39
CA SER A 257 -9.93 16.72 9.48
C SER A 257 -9.07 15.61 8.87
N ILE A 258 -8.68 15.76 7.60
CA ILE A 258 -7.69 14.87 6.95
C ILE A 258 -6.33 14.86 7.65
N ARG A 259 -6.07 15.77 8.57
CA ARG A 259 -4.88 15.78 9.42
C ARG A 259 -5.04 14.96 10.71
N GLU A 260 -6.25 14.45 10.94
CA GLU A 260 -6.61 13.64 12.11
C GLU A 260 -7.03 12.26 11.62
N ASN A 261 -6.07 11.36 11.45
CA ASN A 261 -6.29 10.01 10.94
C ASN A 261 -5.88 8.97 12.00
N PRO A 262 -6.58 8.84 13.15
CA PRO A 262 -6.35 7.73 14.08
C PRO A 262 -6.80 6.42 13.45
N ILE A 263 -6.36 5.29 14.00
CA ILE A 263 -6.89 3.98 13.59
C ILE A 263 -8.41 4.03 13.63
N TYR A 264 -9.07 3.70 12.51
CA TYR A 264 -10.52 3.59 12.47
C TYR A 264 -10.98 2.32 13.18
N ARG A 265 -11.82 2.49 14.17
CA ARG A 265 -12.58 1.43 14.83
C ARG A 265 -13.91 2.01 15.28
N SER A 266 -15.01 1.38 14.92
CA SER A 266 -16.34 1.82 15.29
C SER A 266 -17.10 0.75 16.03
N LYS A 267 -18.01 1.18 16.92
CA LYS A 267 -18.96 0.27 17.57
C LYS A 267 -20.10 -0.10 16.62
N ASP A 268 -20.45 0.81 15.71
CA ASP A 268 -21.54 0.62 14.76
C ASP A 268 -21.09 -0.23 13.55
N TYR A 269 -19.77 -0.25 13.28
CA TYR A 269 -19.14 -1.03 12.21
C TYR A 269 -18.01 -1.92 12.75
N PRO A 270 -18.30 -2.84 13.69
CA PRO A 270 -17.25 -3.58 14.43
C PRO A 270 -16.43 -4.55 13.56
N GLY A 271 -16.90 -4.88 12.36
CA GLY A 271 -16.23 -5.77 11.41
C GLY A 271 -15.21 -5.08 10.52
N LEU A 272 -14.86 -3.79 10.75
CA LEU A 272 -13.97 -3.01 9.89
C LEU A 272 -12.95 -2.23 10.74
N ILE A 273 -11.67 -2.34 10.37
CA ILE A 273 -10.56 -1.54 10.91
C ILE A 273 -9.81 -0.89 9.75
N GLY A 274 -9.67 0.44 9.77
CA GLY A 274 -8.89 1.21 8.82
C GLY A 274 -7.58 1.68 9.42
N LEU A 275 -6.48 1.64 8.66
CA LEU A 275 -5.13 1.95 9.16
C LEU A 275 -4.46 3.13 8.45
N ASP A 276 -4.88 3.56 7.26
CA ASP A 276 -4.21 4.63 6.52
C ASP A 276 -4.26 5.96 7.29
N ALA A 277 -3.11 6.37 7.80
CA ALA A 277 -2.93 7.62 8.54
C ALA A 277 -2.78 8.85 7.65
N CYS A 278 -2.86 8.74 6.32
CA CYS A 278 -2.47 9.80 5.38
C CYS A 278 -1.03 10.28 5.62
N THR A 279 -0.08 9.35 5.63
CA THR A 279 1.30 9.56 6.10
C THR A 279 1.97 10.79 5.47
N ALA A 280 1.71 11.05 4.18
CA ALA A 280 2.26 12.21 3.47
C ALA A 280 1.82 13.59 4.05
N LEU A 281 0.70 13.65 4.77
CA LEU A 281 0.20 14.89 5.40
C LEU A 281 0.38 14.90 6.91
N THR A 282 0.23 13.75 7.55
CA THR A 282 0.22 13.63 9.01
C THR A 282 1.60 13.39 9.59
N HIS A 283 2.55 12.92 8.77
CA HIS A 283 3.86 12.42 9.21
C HIS A 283 3.76 11.36 10.32
N LYS A 284 2.72 10.50 10.22
CA LYS A 284 2.47 9.39 11.15
C LYS A 284 2.09 8.15 10.37
N VAL A 285 2.42 6.99 10.93
CA VAL A 285 1.92 5.69 10.46
C VAL A 285 1.14 5.05 11.59
N ASN A 286 -0.09 4.66 11.33
CA ASN A 286 -0.86 3.89 12.32
C ASN A 286 -0.28 2.49 12.48
N VAL A 287 -0.15 2.04 13.72
CA VAL A 287 0.30 0.68 14.05
C VAL A 287 -0.74 0.03 14.96
N LEU A 288 -1.46 -0.93 14.41
CA LEU A 288 -2.35 -1.80 15.17
C LEU A 288 -1.52 -2.92 15.79
N VAL A 289 -1.70 -3.14 17.09
CA VAL A 289 -1.01 -4.21 17.82
C VAL A 289 -2.02 -5.25 18.25
N LEU A 290 -1.77 -6.53 17.91
CA LEU A 290 -2.57 -7.68 18.29
C LEU A 290 -1.68 -8.76 18.92
N ASP A 291 -2.16 -9.37 19.99
CA ASP A 291 -1.51 -10.53 20.56
C ASP A 291 -1.91 -11.84 19.82
N GLU A 292 -1.13 -12.91 19.98
CA GLU A 292 -1.34 -14.19 19.27
C GLU A 292 -2.75 -14.78 19.45
N ASP A 293 -3.41 -14.47 20.56
CA ASP A 293 -4.77 -14.97 20.85
C ASP A 293 -5.86 -14.13 20.16
N GLU A 294 -5.53 -12.91 19.74
CA GLU A 294 -6.45 -11.97 19.09
C GLU A 294 -6.45 -12.05 17.56
N ILE A 295 -5.42 -12.66 16.98
CA ILE A 295 -5.22 -12.64 15.53
C ILE A 295 -5.97 -13.76 14.77
#